data_ad49eb56afab8c5286e1c4e73bcf93f8
#
_entry.id   ad49eb56afab8c5286e1c4e73bcf93f8
#
_cell.length_a   1.000
_cell.length_b   1.000
_cell.length_c   1.000
_cell.angle_alpha   90.00
_cell.angle_beta   90.00
_cell.angle_gamma   90.00
#
_symmetry.space_group_name_H-M   'P 1'
#
loop_
_entity.id
_entity.type
_entity.pdbx_description
1 polymer ?
#
loop_
_entity_poly.entity_id
_entity_poly.type
_entity_poly.pdbx_seq_one_letter_code
_entity_poly.pdbx_strand_id
1 'polypeptide(L)'
;QYEGLEKLQNTYPEESFCVLAFPCNQFGGQEPGSNEEIVEFCKLNYRNTFPVFSKIEVKGNDAHPLFAFLTNEKKGLLGTGAIKWNFTKFLINREGEPVNRYAPSTTPDKIRSDIEALI
;
A
#
# COMPACT_ATOMS: atom_id res chain seq x y z
N GLN A 1 4.95 6.52 7.48
CA GLN A 1 4.92 6.61 6.01
C GLN A 1 3.61 7.19 5.45
N TYR A 2 2.56 7.29 6.26
CA TYR A 2 1.30 7.90 5.80
C TYR A 2 1.50 9.33 5.31
N GLU A 3 2.34 10.09 5.99
CA GLU A 3 2.67 11.47 5.61
C GLU A 3 3.30 11.54 4.21
N GLY A 4 4.24 10.66 3.93
CA GLY A 4 4.89 10.57 2.62
C GLY A 4 3.95 10.12 1.52
N LEU A 5 3.02 9.21 1.84
CA LEU A 5 2.01 8.74 0.90
C LEU A 5 1.03 9.88 0.56
N GLU A 6 0.62 10.67 1.53
CA GLU A 6 -0.24 11.81 1.29
C GLU A 6 0.48 12.87 0.43
N LYS A 7 1.77 13.08 0.66
CA LYS A 7 2.56 13.98 -0.16
C LYS A 7 2.61 13.52 -1.62
N LEU A 8 2.78 12.23 -1.86
CA LEU A 8 2.72 11.67 -3.22
C LEU A 8 1.35 11.90 -3.86
N GLN A 9 0.27 11.62 -3.12
CA GLN A 9 -1.09 11.81 -3.62
C GLN A 9 -1.33 13.25 -4.04
N ASN A 10 -0.83 14.22 -3.27
CA ASN A 10 -0.99 15.63 -3.56
C ASN A 10 -0.07 16.15 -4.67
N THR A 11 0.98 15.41 -5.01
CA THR A 11 1.93 15.81 -6.04
C THR A 11 1.36 15.59 -7.44
N TYR A 12 0.50 14.59 -7.62
CA TYR A 12 -0.03 14.21 -8.93
C TYR A 12 -1.55 14.34 -8.95
N PRO A 13 -2.16 14.69 -10.14
CA PRO A 13 -3.62 14.71 -10.26
C PRO A 13 -4.23 13.35 -9.98
N GLU A 14 -5.41 13.32 -9.37
CA GLU A 14 -6.11 12.09 -9.03
C GLU A 14 -6.38 11.21 -10.26
N GLU A 15 -6.61 11.81 -11.42
CA GLU A 15 -6.82 11.08 -12.66
C GLU A 15 -5.55 10.35 -13.13
N SER A 16 -4.39 10.79 -12.68
CA SER A 16 -3.11 10.21 -13.08
C SER A 16 -2.56 9.21 -12.06
N PHE A 17 -2.84 9.41 -10.78
CA PHE A 17 -2.25 8.60 -9.72
C PHE A 17 -3.14 8.58 -8.49
N CYS A 18 -3.27 7.43 -7.86
CA CYS A 18 -4.00 7.29 -6.61
C CYS A 18 -3.32 6.26 -5.70
N VAL A 19 -3.18 6.62 -4.42
CA VAL A 19 -2.74 5.69 -3.38
C VAL A 19 -3.96 4.95 -2.85
N LEU A 20 -3.86 3.62 -2.73
CA LEU A 20 -4.89 2.78 -2.12
C LEU A 20 -4.28 2.10 -0.92
N ALA A 21 -4.80 2.38 0.27
CA ALA A 21 -4.28 1.84 1.52
C ALA A 21 -5.17 0.72 2.05
N PHE A 22 -4.54 -0.41 2.40
CA PHE A 22 -5.23 -1.58 2.94
C PHE A 22 -4.66 -1.90 4.31
N PRO A 23 -5.32 -1.47 5.41
CA PRO A 23 -4.83 -1.75 6.77
C PRO A 23 -4.80 -3.24 7.07
N CYS A 24 -3.82 -3.67 7.85
CA CYS A 24 -3.66 -5.07 8.23
C CYS A 24 -3.06 -5.14 9.63
N ASN A 25 -3.55 -6.08 10.47
CA ASN A 25 -3.06 -6.26 11.83
C ASN A 25 -2.21 -7.52 12.01
N GLN A 26 -1.75 -8.14 10.91
CA GLN A 26 -0.98 -9.38 10.96
C GLN A 26 0.50 -9.16 11.30
N PHE A 27 0.98 -7.91 11.34
CA PHE A 27 2.39 -7.59 11.53
C PHE A 27 2.57 -6.76 12.80
N GLY A 28 2.87 -7.43 13.91
CA GLY A 28 3.16 -6.76 15.18
C GLY A 28 1.96 -6.07 15.82
N GLY A 29 0.73 -6.31 15.33
CA GLY A 29 -0.46 -5.69 15.89
C GLY A 29 -0.50 -4.17 15.75
N GLN A 30 0.09 -3.62 14.70
CA GLN A 30 0.20 -2.17 14.52
C GLN A 30 -1.08 -1.49 14.04
N GLU A 31 -2.11 -2.26 13.66
CA GLU A 31 -3.41 -1.74 13.25
C GLU A 31 -4.54 -2.48 13.99
N PRO A 32 -4.58 -2.41 15.34
CA PRO A 32 -5.58 -3.16 16.13
C PRO A 32 -6.97 -2.52 16.14
N GLY A 33 -7.09 -1.26 15.72
CA GLY A 33 -8.36 -0.54 15.76
C GLY A 33 -9.38 -1.06 14.76
N SER A 34 -10.65 -0.65 14.92
CA SER A 34 -11.70 -0.91 13.95
C SER A 34 -11.44 -0.11 12.67
N ASN A 35 -12.16 -0.43 11.58
CA ASN A 35 -12.00 0.30 10.32
C ASN A 35 -12.28 1.80 10.49
N GLU A 36 -13.33 2.15 11.27
CA GLU A 36 -13.66 3.54 11.54
C GLU A 36 -12.58 4.24 12.35
N GLU A 37 -12.01 3.58 13.35
CA GLU A 37 -10.94 4.13 14.18
C GLU A 37 -9.67 4.38 13.36
N ILE A 38 -9.33 3.46 12.45
CA ILE A 38 -8.15 3.60 11.58
C ILE A 38 -8.33 4.80 10.64
N VAL A 39 -9.48 4.94 10.00
CA VAL A 39 -9.77 6.07 9.11
C VAL A 39 -9.69 7.39 9.86
N GLU A 40 -10.30 7.45 11.06
CA GLU A 40 -10.28 8.65 11.92
C GLU A 40 -8.87 9.02 12.31
N PHE A 41 -8.07 8.03 12.74
CA PHE A 41 -6.68 8.23 13.12
C PHE A 41 -5.86 8.82 11.97
N CYS A 42 -6.01 8.27 10.76
CA CYS A 42 -5.28 8.75 9.59
C CYS A 42 -5.66 10.20 9.25
N LYS A 43 -6.96 10.53 9.28
CA LYS A 43 -7.42 11.89 9.00
C LYS A 43 -6.93 12.90 10.02
N LEU A 44 -6.97 12.56 11.31
CA LEU A 44 -6.57 13.46 12.37
C LEU A 44 -5.07 13.70 12.43
N ASN A 45 -4.28 12.66 12.18
CA ASN A 45 -2.83 12.73 12.35
C ASN A 45 -2.06 13.03 11.07
N TYR A 46 -2.57 12.59 9.91
CA TYR A 46 -1.87 12.71 8.64
C TYR A 46 -2.64 13.49 7.58
N ARG A 47 -3.90 13.82 7.86
CA ARG A 47 -4.78 14.56 6.94
C ARG A 47 -4.83 13.93 5.55
N ASN A 48 -4.82 12.60 5.51
CA ASN A 48 -4.75 11.88 4.24
C ASN A 48 -6.01 12.07 3.40
N THR A 49 -5.83 12.24 2.10
CA THR A 49 -6.92 12.35 1.13
C THR A 49 -7.10 11.09 0.29
N PHE A 50 -6.13 10.17 0.32
CA PHE A 50 -6.25 8.91 -0.42
C PHE A 50 -7.17 7.93 0.31
N PRO A 51 -7.83 7.01 -0.44
CA PRO A 51 -8.74 6.03 0.16
C PRO A 51 -8.03 5.06 1.10
N VAL A 52 -8.65 4.83 2.26
CA VAL A 52 -8.23 3.80 3.22
C VAL A 52 -9.36 2.77 3.26
N PHE A 53 -9.07 1.56 2.78
CA PHE A 53 -10.07 0.50 2.70
C PHE A 53 -10.22 -0.25 4.01
N SER A 54 -11.18 -1.17 4.06
CA SER A 54 -11.40 -2.02 5.23
C SER A 54 -10.17 -2.87 5.54
N LYS A 55 -9.94 -3.13 6.83
CA LYS A 55 -8.85 -3.99 7.27
C LYS A 55 -8.99 -5.37 6.63
N ILE A 56 -7.87 -5.92 6.13
CA ILE A 56 -7.84 -7.23 5.47
C ILE A 56 -6.65 -8.04 5.97
N GLU A 57 -6.63 -9.32 5.62
CA GLU A 57 -5.45 -10.16 5.78
C GLU A 57 -4.71 -10.22 4.44
N VAL A 58 -3.39 -10.21 4.48
CA VAL A 58 -2.54 -10.14 3.28
C VAL A 58 -1.61 -11.34 3.12
N LYS A 59 -1.57 -12.24 4.11
CA LYS A 59 -0.74 -13.44 4.08
C LYS A 59 -1.50 -14.63 4.67
N GLY A 60 -1.02 -15.84 4.39
CA GLY A 60 -1.62 -17.08 4.89
C GLY A 60 -2.83 -17.49 4.08
N ASN A 61 -3.58 -18.47 4.60
CA ASN A 61 -4.72 -19.07 3.89
C ASN A 61 -5.89 -18.12 3.73
N ASP A 62 -6.00 -17.11 4.59
CA ASP A 62 -7.09 -16.13 4.58
C ASP A 62 -6.74 -14.83 3.88
N ALA A 63 -5.61 -14.79 3.16
CA ALA A 63 -5.20 -13.59 2.44
C ALA A 63 -6.27 -13.15 1.45
N HIS A 64 -6.55 -11.84 1.44
CA HIS A 64 -7.51 -11.27 0.49
C HIS A 64 -7.07 -11.58 -0.94
N PRO A 65 -8.00 -11.94 -1.85
CA PRO A 65 -7.66 -12.30 -3.23
C PRO A 65 -6.77 -11.29 -3.95
N LEU A 66 -6.93 -9.99 -3.70
CA LEU A 66 -6.07 -8.96 -4.28
C LEU A 66 -4.61 -9.19 -3.90
N PHE A 67 -4.32 -9.42 -2.63
CA PHE A 67 -2.94 -9.61 -2.17
C PHE A 67 -2.39 -11.00 -2.55
N ALA A 68 -3.24 -12.01 -2.64
CA ALA A 68 -2.85 -13.30 -3.19
C ALA A 68 -2.37 -13.14 -4.64
N PHE A 69 -3.09 -12.35 -5.44
CA PHE A 69 -2.70 -12.03 -6.81
C PHE A 69 -1.40 -11.23 -6.86
N LEU A 70 -1.31 -10.14 -6.09
CA LEU A 70 -0.13 -9.25 -6.11
C LEU A 70 1.13 -9.99 -5.68
N THR A 71 1.07 -10.78 -4.63
CA THR A 71 2.25 -11.51 -4.13
C THR A 71 2.69 -12.62 -5.07
N ASN A 72 1.76 -13.19 -5.85
CA ASN A 72 2.09 -14.18 -6.86
C ASN A 72 2.75 -13.54 -8.09
N GLU A 73 2.28 -12.37 -8.51
CA GLU A 73 2.81 -11.66 -9.69
C GLU A 73 4.16 -11.00 -9.40
N LYS A 74 4.33 -10.41 -8.21
CA LYS A 74 5.58 -9.72 -7.82
C LYS A 74 6.07 -10.25 -6.49
N LYS A 75 7.11 -11.07 -6.53
CA LYS A 75 7.72 -11.65 -5.33
C LYS A 75 8.71 -10.68 -4.70
N GLY A 76 8.85 -10.79 -3.38
CA GLY A 76 9.74 -9.95 -2.62
C GLY A 76 11.18 -10.47 -2.59
N LEU A 77 11.92 -10.06 -1.58
CA LEU A 77 13.32 -10.45 -1.38
C LEU A 77 13.47 -11.97 -1.38
N LEU A 78 14.53 -12.46 -2.01
CA LEU A 78 14.85 -13.88 -2.13
C LEU A 78 13.78 -14.70 -2.86
N GLY A 79 12.97 -14.05 -3.66
CA GLY A 79 11.94 -14.71 -4.46
C GLY A 79 10.72 -15.19 -3.69
N THR A 80 10.58 -14.82 -2.43
CA THR A 80 9.38 -15.17 -1.64
C THR A 80 8.23 -14.25 -1.98
N GLY A 81 7.02 -14.81 -2.14
CA GLY A 81 5.83 -14.01 -2.44
C GLY A 81 5.22 -13.33 -1.23
N ALA A 82 5.34 -13.94 -0.05
CA ALA A 82 4.66 -13.48 1.15
C ALA A 82 5.02 -12.06 1.55
N ILE A 83 4.01 -11.32 2.03
CA ILE A 83 4.24 -10.01 2.64
C ILE A 83 4.97 -10.21 3.97
N LYS A 84 6.07 -9.49 4.16
CA LYS A 84 6.95 -9.68 5.34
C LYS A 84 6.63 -8.73 6.48
N TRP A 85 6.10 -7.54 6.20
CA TRP A 85 5.82 -6.55 7.23
C TRP A 85 4.87 -5.48 6.71
N ASN A 86 4.48 -4.54 7.59
CA ASN A 86 3.66 -3.38 7.20
C ASN A 86 4.37 -2.52 6.17
N PHE A 87 3.60 -1.74 5.42
CA PHE A 87 4.08 -0.81 4.39
C PHE A 87 4.77 -1.46 3.19
N THR A 88 4.49 -2.72 2.92
CA THR A 88 4.82 -3.30 1.61
C THR A 88 3.95 -2.62 0.57
N LYS A 89 4.54 -2.24 -0.56
CA LYS A 89 3.87 -1.46 -1.59
C LYS A 89 3.97 -2.16 -2.93
N PHE A 90 2.91 -2.01 -3.72
CA PHE A 90 2.89 -2.50 -5.10
C PHE A 90 2.53 -1.32 -6.01
N LEU A 91 3.25 -1.17 -7.12
CA LEU A 91 2.93 -0.18 -8.14
C LEU A 91 2.20 -0.86 -9.28
N ILE A 92 1.02 -0.34 -9.61
CA ILE A 92 0.11 -0.89 -10.62
C ILE A 92 0.05 0.08 -11.79
N ASN A 93 0.17 -0.40 -13.02
CA ASN A 93 0.07 0.44 -14.20
C ASN A 93 -1.39 0.69 -14.58
N ARG A 94 -1.60 1.47 -15.66
CA ARG A 94 -2.95 1.83 -16.12
C ARG A 94 -3.77 0.65 -16.61
N GLU A 95 -3.11 -0.44 -17.00
CA GLU A 95 -3.76 -1.67 -17.47
C GLU A 95 -4.11 -2.62 -16.31
N GLY A 96 -3.81 -2.23 -15.06
CA GLY A 96 -4.10 -3.06 -13.90
C GLY A 96 -3.03 -4.10 -13.62
N GLU A 97 -1.86 -3.98 -14.22
CA GLU A 97 -0.77 -4.93 -14.03
C GLU A 97 0.20 -4.43 -12.95
N PRO A 98 0.57 -5.28 -11.96
CA PRO A 98 1.60 -4.90 -10.99
C PRO A 98 2.96 -4.89 -11.68
N VAL A 99 3.63 -3.75 -11.68
CA VAL A 99 4.92 -3.57 -12.37
C VAL A 99 6.10 -3.55 -11.41
N ASN A 100 5.89 -3.17 -10.15
CA ASN A 100 6.94 -3.15 -9.14
C ASN A 100 6.39 -3.47 -7.76
N ARG A 101 7.27 -4.03 -6.92
CA ARG A 101 7.00 -4.25 -5.50
C ARG A 101 8.12 -3.60 -4.69
N TYR A 102 7.76 -2.93 -3.60
CA TYR A 102 8.70 -2.22 -2.75
C TYR A 102 8.67 -2.77 -1.33
N ALA A 103 9.86 -2.95 -0.75
CA ALA A 103 9.99 -3.42 0.62
C ALA A 103 9.41 -2.40 1.63
N PRO A 104 9.05 -2.83 2.84
CA PRO A 104 8.55 -1.92 3.87
C PRO A 104 9.44 -0.72 4.15
N SER A 105 10.75 -0.89 4.05
CA SER A 105 11.74 0.17 4.31
C SER A 105 11.83 1.20 3.18
N THR A 106 11.29 0.92 2.00
CA THR A 106 11.31 1.87 0.90
C THR A 106 10.32 3.00 1.19
N THR A 107 10.82 4.22 1.33
CA THR A 107 9.97 5.36 1.61
C THR A 107 9.17 5.79 0.38
N PRO A 108 7.99 6.40 0.56
CA PRO A 108 7.19 6.87 -0.58
C PRO A 108 7.96 7.78 -1.55
N ASP A 109 8.84 8.63 -1.04
CA ASP A 109 9.61 9.53 -1.88
C ASP A 109 10.52 8.80 -2.88
N LYS A 110 10.99 7.61 -2.53
CA LYS A 110 11.90 6.83 -3.38
C LYS A 110 11.22 6.20 -4.59
N ILE A 111 9.89 6.14 -4.62
CA ILE A 111 9.15 5.54 -5.75
C ILE A 111 8.63 6.58 -6.75
N ARG A 112 8.91 7.86 -6.53
CA ARG A 112 8.41 8.96 -7.39
C ARG A 112 8.79 8.79 -8.85
N SER A 113 10.04 8.48 -9.13
CA SER A 113 10.50 8.34 -10.52
C SER A 113 9.78 7.18 -11.23
N ASP A 114 9.51 6.10 -10.53
CA ASP A 114 8.79 4.97 -11.11
C ASP A 114 7.34 5.34 -11.41
N ILE A 115 6.70 6.13 -10.53
CA ILE A 115 5.35 6.66 -10.76
C ILE A 115 5.34 7.55 -12.00
N GLU A 116 6.28 8.47 -12.09
CA GLU A 116 6.38 9.42 -13.20
C GLU A 116 6.59 8.73 -14.54
N ALA A 117 7.27 7.59 -14.55
CA ALA A 117 7.45 6.80 -15.76
C ALA A 117 6.15 6.19 -16.29
N LEU A 118 5.12 6.07 -15.45
CA LEU A 118 3.83 5.45 -15.81
C LEU A 118 2.71 6.46 -16.10
N ILE A 119 2.90 7.71 -15.74
CA ILE A 119 1.89 8.76 -15.92
C ILE A 119 1.87 9.28 -17.37
#